data_4416e9db674ef6fd158752f1a9ffd3f2
#
_entry.id   4416e9db674ef6fd158752f1a9ffd3f2
#
_cell.length_a   1.000
_cell.length_b   1.000
_cell.length_c   1.000
_cell.angle_alpha   90.00
_cell.angle_beta   90.00
_cell.angle_gamma   90.00
#
_symmetry.space_group_name_H-M   'P 1'
#
loop_
_entity.id
_entity.type
_entity.pdbx_description
1 polymer ?
#
loop_
_entity_poly.entity_id
_entity_poly.type
_entity_poly.pdbx_seq_one_letter_code
_entity_poly.pdbx_strand_id
1 'polypeptide(L)'
;MQNWDANAIIQAIPKAKEQGFDACLIGPVQKLKEDGYKEWWMSYQPTGFQIGNIYLSKTDIQNICQIAHSYLLDTHIDCIINHTGSKENDALTPHPNVDPRLLKNPEYWKEKKNVSNWEDRKDVITHCMNVPGLNVYHPEVQKMISEFLNELVDLGVMGFRFDAAKSIGLPSEGYTFWPDLIYSLKKWGLFLYGEVIFEKSQNVLAEYAKYINVLGSYVNENPNRSVLFSESHDSFLSEDALGYTKNKSSEEIMKEYCALVRNHENTLFYIRPFDETWKNPQIKEAHENALKRVRKIA
;
A
#
# COMPACT_ATOMS: atom_id res chain seq x y z
N MET A 1 -8.19 -6.31 -1.08
CA MET A 1 -9.04 -6.73 -2.21
C MET A 1 -8.27 -6.53 -3.52
N GLN A 2 -7.31 -7.43 -3.74
CA GLN A 2 -6.38 -7.38 -4.86
C GLN A 2 -7.00 -8.02 -6.11
N ASN A 3 -6.94 -7.34 -7.26
CA ASN A 3 -7.45 -7.85 -8.55
C ASN A 3 -8.92 -8.32 -8.52
N TRP A 4 -9.72 -7.69 -7.69
CA TRP A 4 -11.15 -7.94 -7.61
C TRP A 4 -11.91 -6.94 -8.47
N ASP A 5 -12.96 -7.39 -9.14
CA ASP A 5 -13.89 -6.49 -9.80
C ASP A 5 -14.78 -5.74 -8.79
N ALA A 6 -15.47 -4.71 -9.26
CA ALA A 6 -16.30 -3.87 -8.41
C ALA A 6 -17.38 -4.66 -7.65
N ASN A 7 -18.00 -5.66 -8.29
CA ASN A 7 -19.05 -6.45 -7.66
C ASN A 7 -18.52 -7.28 -6.51
N ALA A 8 -17.36 -7.94 -6.70
CA ALA A 8 -16.71 -8.73 -5.65
C ALA A 8 -16.34 -7.86 -4.44
N ILE A 9 -15.82 -6.63 -4.69
CA ILE A 9 -15.49 -5.68 -3.63
C ILE A 9 -16.75 -5.25 -2.88
N ILE A 10 -17.80 -4.84 -3.59
CA ILE A 10 -19.07 -4.37 -3.00
C ILE A 10 -19.70 -5.46 -2.13
N GLN A 11 -19.69 -6.72 -2.57
CA GLN A 11 -20.22 -7.85 -1.80
C GLN A 11 -19.41 -8.14 -0.53
N ALA A 12 -18.11 -7.79 -0.51
CA ALA A 12 -17.25 -8.00 0.65
C ALA A 12 -17.38 -6.90 1.72
N ILE A 13 -17.84 -5.70 1.37
CA ILE A 13 -17.93 -4.55 2.29
C ILE A 13 -18.78 -4.84 3.54
N PRO A 14 -20.03 -5.36 3.45
CA PRO A 14 -20.84 -5.67 4.64
C PRO A 14 -20.13 -6.65 5.57
N LYS A 15 -19.49 -7.66 4.99
CA LYS A 15 -18.76 -8.67 5.73
C LYS A 15 -17.52 -8.11 6.44
N ALA A 16 -16.75 -7.25 5.78
CA ALA A 16 -15.64 -6.56 6.41
C ALA A 16 -16.10 -5.76 7.64
N LYS A 17 -17.25 -5.07 7.54
CA LYS A 17 -17.82 -4.35 8.68
C LYS A 17 -18.26 -5.29 9.81
N GLU A 18 -18.94 -6.38 9.49
CA GLU A 18 -19.35 -7.40 10.45
C GLU A 18 -18.13 -8.00 11.19
N GLN A 19 -17.04 -8.20 10.47
CA GLN A 19 -15.77 -8.66 11.03
C GLN A 19 -15.01 -7.59 11.83
N GLY A 20 -15.53 -6.35 11.92
CA GLY A 20 -15.02 -5.31 12.77
C GLY A 20 -13.90 -4.47 12.17
N PHE A 21 -13.70 -4.50 10.85
CA PHE A 21 -12.76 -3.60 10.19
C PHE A 21 -13.28 -2.16 10.12
N ASP A 22 -12.37 -1.20 10.08
CA ASP A 22 -12.66 0.22 9.94
C ASP A 22 -12.37 0.74 8.53
N ALA A 23 -11.58 0.00 7.75
CA ALA A 23 -11.26 0.34 6.36
C ALA A 23 -11.07 -0.91 5.49
N CYS A 24 -11.24 -0.72 4.18
CA CYS A 24 -10.94 -1.71 3.16
C CYS A 24 -9.81 -1.21 2.26
N LEU A 25 -8.70 -1.97 2.15
CA LEU A 25 -7.65 -1.70 1.17
C LEU A 25 -7.98 -2.38 -0.16
N ILE A 26 -8.02 -1.57 -1.21
CA ILE A 26 -8.19 -2.01 -2.61
C ILE A 26 -6.82 -1.96 -3.29
N GLY A 27 -6.53 -2.94 -4.11
CA GLY A 27 -5.29 -3.00 -4.90
C GLY A 27 -5.16 -1.84 -5.88
N PRO A 28 -4.03 -1.76 -6.62
CA PRO A 28 -3.75 -0.64 -7.50
C PRO A 28 -4.86 -0.39 -8.52
N VAL A 29 -5.26 0.87 -8.67
CA VAL A 29 -6.32 1.32 -9.58
C VAL A 29 -5.78 2.09 -10.78
N GLN A 30 -4.47 2.20 -10.89
CA GLN A 30 -3.80 2.88 -12.00
C GLN A 30 -3.91 2.06 -13.28
N LYS A 31 -3.88 2.74 -14.42
CA LYS A 31 -3.79 2.08 -15.74
C LYS A 31 -2.54 1.21 -15.81
N LEU A 32 -2.70 0.00 -16.30
CA LEU A 32 -1.66 -1.02 -16.33
C LEU A 32 -1.01 -1.11 -17.71
N LYS A 33 0.20 -1.70 -17.79
CA LYS A 33 0.95 -1.79 -19.03
C LYS A 33 0.31 -2.69 -20.09
N GLU A 34 -0.46 -3.69 -19.65
CA GLU A 34 -1.16 -4.65 -20.48
C GLU A 34 -2.57 -4.90 -19.95
N ASP A 35 -3.47 -5.30 -20.83
CA ASP A 35 -4.80 -5.77 -20.48
C ASP A 35 -4.78 -7.29 -20.27
N GLY A 36 -5.37 -7.77 -19.16
CA GLY A 36 -5.52 -9.19 -18.89
C GLY A 36 -4.30 -9.86 -18.26
N TYR A 37 -4.12 -9.62 -16.96
CA TYR A 37 -3.02 -10.22 -16.19
C TYR A 37 -3.32 -11.63 -15.73
N LYS A 38 -2.29 -12.48 -15.84
CA LYS A 38 -2.29 -13.83 -15.28
C LYS A 38 -1.77 -13.85 -13.86
N GLU A 39 -0.85 -12.94 -13.54
CA GLU A 39 -0.13 -12.90 -12.27
C GLU A 39 -0.53 -11.68 -11.44
N TRP A 40 -0.71 -11.86 -10.15
CA TRP A 40 -1.15 -10.79 -9.23
C TRP A 40 -0.21 -9.58 -9.21
N TRP A 41 1.10 -9.81 -9.29
CA TRP A 41 2.13 -8.75 -9.25
C TRP A 41 2.11 -7.83 -10.47
N MET A 42 1.48 -8.25 -11.58
CA MET A 42 1.36 -7.40 -12.78
C MET A 42 0.56 -6.13 -12.49
N SER A 43 -0.34 -6.14 -11.50
CA SER A 43 -1.07 -4.95 -11.07
C SER A 43 -0.17 -3.87 -10.43
N TYR A 44 1.05 -4.24 -10.03
CA TYR A 44 2.08 -3.32 -9.56
C TYR A 44 2.97 -2.77 -10.68
N GLN A 45 2.58 -2.92 -11.92
CA GLN A 45 3.27 -2.36 -13.08
C GLN A 45 2.40 -1.33 -13.84
N PRO A 46 2.12 -0.15 -13.21
CA PRO A 46 1.29 0.87 -13.84
C PRO A 46 2.02 1.55 -14.99
N THR A 47 1.24 2.19 -15.87
CA THR A 47 1.78 3.04 -16.95
C THR A 47 1.88 4.51 -16.56
N GLY A 48 1.58 4.86 -15.32
CA GLY A 48 1.62 6.21 -14.79
C GLY A 48 0.50 6.45 -13.77
N PHE A 49 -0.04 7.65 -13.77
CA PHE A 49 -0.98 8.12 -12.73
C PHE A 49 -2.43 8.24 -13.24
N GLN A 50 -2.76 7.65 -14.37
CA GLN A 50 -4.13 7.61 -14.87
C GLN A 50 -4.95 6.57 -14.11
N ILE A 51 -6.12 6.97 -13.57
CA ILE A 51 -7.03 6.10 -12.84
C ILE A 51 -7.89 5.27 -13.80
N GLY A 52 -8.04 4.01 -13.48
CA GLY A 52 -8.84 3.02 -14.20
C GLY A 52 -7.97 1.94 -14.86
N ASN A 53 -8.34 0.69 -14.63
CA ASN A 53 -7.72 -0.50 -15.19
C ASN A 53 -8.79 -1.52 -15.58
N ILE A 54 -8.38 -2.74 -15.93
CA ILE A 54 -9.31 -3.81 -16.37
C ILE A 54 -10.27 -4.27 -15.26
N TYR A 55 -9.97 -4.01 -13.99
CA TYR A 55 -10.78 -4.44 -12.85
C TYR A 55 -11.75 -3.34 -12.39
N LEU A 56 -11.29 -2.08 -12.39
CA LEU A 56 -12.02 -0.94 -11.82
C LEU A 56 -11.90 0.29 -12.70
N SER A 57 -13.05 0.84 -13.07
CA SER A 57 -13.16 2.19 -13.65
C SER A 57 -13.22 3.26 -12.54
N LYS A 58 -13.10 4.53 -12.91
CA LYS A 58 -13.33 5.66 -11.98
C LYS A 58 -14.71 5.60 -11.34
N THR A 59 -15.74 5.27 -12.13
CA THR A 59 -17.12 5.15 -11.66
C THR A 59 -17.26 4.02 -10.64
N ASP A 60 -16.58 2.89 -10.86
CA ASP A 60 -16.57 1.77 -9.91
C ASP A 60 -15.95 2.19 -8.58
N ILE A 61 -14.81 2.89 -8.62
CA ILE A 61 -14.14 3.38 -7.41
C ILE A 61 -15.05 4.32 -6.62
N GLN A 62 -15.69 5.28 -7.30
CA GLN A 62 -16.63 6.19 -6.67
C GLN A 62 -17.81 5.45 -6.01
N ASN A 63 -18.40 4.48 -6.71
CA ASN A 63 -19.50 3.67 -6.19
C ASN A 63 -19.06 2.84 -4.97
N ILE A 64 -17.89 2.20 -5.03
CA ILE A 64 -17.31 1.46 -3.91
C ILE A 64 -17.13 2.38 -2.70
N CYS A 65 -16.57 3.57 -2.86
CA CYS A 65 -16.39 4.54 -1.78
C CYS A 65 -17.72 4.94 -1.15
N GLN A 66 -18.75 5.19 -1.95
CA GLN A 66 -20.09 5.54 -1.45
C GLN A 66 -20.72 4.40 -0.65
N ILE A 67 -20.61 3.16 -1.15
CA ILE A 67 -21.13 1.98 -0.46
C ILE A 67 -20.34 1.73 0.82
N ALA A 68 -19.01 1.74 0.79
CA ALA A 68 -18.19 1.56 1.98
C ALA A 68 -18.53 2.59 3.07
N HIS A 69 -18.66 3.86 2.69
CA HIS A 69 -19.06 4.93 3.60
C HIS A 69 -20.43 4.70 4.24
N SER A 70 -21.41 4.14 3.51
CA SER A 70 -22.73 3.80 4.07
C SER A 70 -22.65 2.70 5.15
N TYR A 71 -21.59 1.90 5.15
CA TYR A 71 -21.28 0.91 6.19
C TYR A 71 -20.30 1.44 7.25
N LEU A 72 -19.97 2.74 7.24
CA LEU A 72 -18.97 3.34 8.12
C LEU A 72 -17.59 2.65 7.98
N LEU A 73 -17.19 2.39 6.75
CA LEU A 73 -15.88 1.88 6.37
C LEU A 73 -15.17 2.90 5.47
N ASP A 74 -13.90 3.13 5.74
CA ASP A 74 -13.04 3.90 4.84
C ASP A 74 -12.58 3.03 3.66
N THR A 75 -12.42 3.66 2.50
CA THR A 75 -11.79 3.04 1.33
C THR A 75 -10.36 3.55 1.22
N HIS A 76 -9.40 2.64 1.29
CA HIS A 76 -7.98 2.91 1.05
C HIS A 76 -7.55 2.33 -0.30
N ILE A 77 -6.66 3.02 -0.99
CA ILE A 77 -6.11 2.58 -2.28
C ILE A 77 -4.61 2.30 -2.15
N ASP A 78 -4.19 1.20 -2.75
CA ASP A 78 -2.77 0.88 -2.93
C ASP A 78 -2.20 1.69 -4.10
N CYS A 79 -1.23 2.56 -3.82
CA CYS A 79 -0.72 3.54 -4.76
C CYS A 79 0.74 3.24 -5.13
N ILE A 80 0.97 2.99 -6.41
CA ILE A 80 2.30 2.79 -6.96
C ILE A 80 2.83 4.14 -7.44
N ILE A 81 3.68 4.76 -6.63
CA ILE A 81 4.23 6.10 -6.92
C ILE A 81 5.74 6.10 -7.17
N ASN A 82 6.43 5.01 -6.82
CA ASN A 82 7.89 4.93 -6.92
C ASN A 82 8.41 4.41 -8.27
N HIS A 83 7.56 3.73 -9.06
CA HIS A 83 7.99 3.08 -10.31
C HIS A 83 6.84 2.90 -11.30
N THR A 84 7.17 2.41 -12.50
CA THR A 84 6.20 2.04 -13.54
C THR A 84 6.46 0.62 -14.05
N GLY A 85 5.60 0.14 -14.94
CA GLY A 85 5.80 -1.11 -15.65
C GLY A 85 7.03 -1.07 -16.57
N SER A 86 7.74 -2.18 -16.62
CA SER A 86 8.94 -2.38 -17.43
C SER A 86 8.63 -2.85 -18.86
N LYS A 87 9.56 -2.55 -19.77
CA LYS A 87 9.60 -3.13 -21.10
C LYS A 87 9.89 -4.64 -21.00
N GLU A 88 9.34 -5.41 -21.92
CA GLU A 88 9.66 -6.83 -22.02
C GLU A 88 11.17 -7.03 -22.25
N ASN A 89 11.75 -7.98 -21.53
CA ASN A 89 13.19 -8.31 -21.57
C ASN A 89 14.15 -7.17 -21.17
N ASP A 90 13.65 -6.06 -20.63
CA ASP A 90 14.46 -4.96 -20.10
C ASP A 90 13.78 -4.33 -18.88
N ALA A 91 14.05 -4.90 -17.72
CA ALA A 91 13.39 -4.56 -16.46
C ALA A 91 13.57 -3.09 -16.02
N LEU A 92 14.63 -2.41 -16.46
CA LEU A 92 14.92 -1.03 -16.08
C LEU A 92 14.52 0.01 -17.15
N THR A 93 13.96 -0.42 -18.25
CA THR A 93 13.40 0.48 -19.26
C THR A 93 11.89 0.55 -19.14
N PRO A 94 11.30 1.76 -19.12
CA PRO A 94 9.86 1.93 -19.07
C PRO A 94 9.16 1.25 -20.25
N HIS A 95 7.98 0.66 -19.95
CA HIS A 95 7.15 0.08 -21.02
C HIS A 95 6.70 1.16 -22.02
N PRO A 96 6.59 0.85 -23.33
CA PRO A 96 6.17 1.82 -24.34
C PRO A 96 4.80 2.47 -24.09
N ASN A 97 3.91 1.80 -23.35
CA ASN A 97 2.59 2.32 -22.97
C ASN A 97 2.62 3.26 -21.74
N VAL A 98 3.78 3.49 -21.15
CA VAL A 98 3.92 4.47 -20.06
C VAL A 98 3.52 5.85 -20.58
N ASP A 99 2.87 6.64 -19.72
CA ASP A 99 2.39 7.99 -20.01
C ASP A 99 3.46 8.79 -20.77
N PRO A 100 3.15 9.29 -21.97
CA PRO A 100 4.10 10.07 -22.76
C PRO A 100 4.68 11.29 -22.02
N ARG A 101 3.97 11.83 -21.03
CA ARG A 101 4.47 12.91 -20.19
C ARG A 101 5.69 12.48 -19.37
N LEU A 102 5.67 11.25 -18.86
CA LEU A 102 6.79 10.66 -18.13
C LEU A 102 7.95 10.30 -19.06
N LEU A 103 7.66 9.81 -20.26
CA LEU A 103 8.70 9.39 -21.22
C LEU A 103 9.48 10.55 -21.85
N LYS A 104 8.96 11.78 -21.81
CA LYS A 104 9.56 12.96 -22.45
C LYS A 104 10.88 13.39 -21.84
N ASN A 105 11.09 13.16 -20.54
CA ASN A 105 12.23 13.72 -19.83
C ASN A 105 12.99 12.62 -19.07
N PRO A 106 14.25 12.39 -19.39
CA PRO A 106 15.08 11.43 -18.66
C PRO A 106 15.27 11.79 -17.17
N GLU A 107 15.14 13.06 -16.78
CA GLU A 107 15.27 13.50 -15.38
C GLU A 107 14.11 13.02 -14.49
N TYR A 108 13.01 12.53 -15.08
CA TYR A 108 11.88 11.95 -14.34
C TYR A 108 12.14 10.52 -13.85
N TRP A 109 13.29 9.95 -14.19
CA TRP A 109 13.65 8.58 -13.89
C TRP A 109 14.88 8.51 -12.99
N LYS A 110 14.89 7.50 -12.12
CA LYS A 110 16.11 7.09 -11.41
C LYS A 110 17.14 6.56 -12.40
N GLU A 111 18.41 6.53 -11.99
CA GLU A 111 19.45 5.86 -12.75
C GLU A 111 19.06 4.40 -13.05
N LYS A 112 19.34 3.94 -14.29
CA LYS A 112 19.09 2.55 -14.70
C LYS A 112 20.07 1.59 -14.04
N LYS A 113 19.94 1.47 -12.72
CA LYS A 113 20.74 0.60 -11.87
C LYS A 113 19.86 0.03 -10.78
N ASN A 114 19.98 -1.27 -10.51
CA ASN A 114 19.26 -1.87 -9.40
C ASN A 114 19.92 -1.59 -8.06
N VAL A 115 19.10 -1.57 -7.01
CA VAL A 115 19.58 -1.65 -5.62
C VAL A 115 20.49 -2.86 -5.49
N SER A 116 21.70 -2.64 -5.01
CA SER A 116 22.71 -3.67 -4.78
C SER A 116 22.86 -4.03 -3.30
N ASN A 117 22.55 -3.09 -2.41
CA ASN A 117 22.58 -3.27 -0.97
C ASN A 117 21.33 -2.69 -0.31
N TRP A 118 20.42 -3.55 0.11
CA TRP A 118 19.15 -3.16 0.76
C TRP A 118 19.30 -2.60 2.19
N GLU A 119 20.52 -2.69 2.77
CA GLU A 119 20.86 -2.08 4.06
C GLU A 119 21.47 -0.66 3.89
N ASP A 120 21.87 -0.30 2.68
CA ASP A 120 22.35 1.06 2.37
C ASP A 120 21.19 1.95 1.92
N ARG A 121 20.78 2.87 2.79
CA ARG A 121 19.69 3.79 2.50
C ARG A 121 19.91 4.60 1.22
N LYS A 122 21.14 5.05 0.96
CA LYS A 122 21.44 5.80 -0.26
C LYS A 122 21.24 4.95 -1.51
N ASP A 123 21.65 3.68 -1.47
CA ASP A 123 21.43 2.74 -2.57
C ASP A 123 19.92 2.52 -2.81
N VAL A 124 19.16 2.28 -1.73
CA VAL A 124 17.71 2.00 -1.79
C VAL A 124 16.90 3.18 -2.34
N ILE A 125 17.20 4.40 -1.96
CA ILE A 125 16.41 5.58 -2.38
C ILE A 125 16.78 6.12 -3.75
N THR A 126 17.97 5.81 -4.26
CA THR A 126 18.47 6.35 -5.55
C THR A 126 18.35 5.37 -6.71
N HIS A 127 18.26 4.06 -6.46
CA HIS A 127 18.25 3.04 -7.49
C HIS A 127 16.90 2.36 -7.69
N CYS A 128 16.80 1.53 -8.70
CA CYS A 128 15.61 0.82 -9.12
C CYS A 128 15.44 -0.50 -8.36
N MET A 129 14.22 -1.04 -8.34
CA MET A 129 13.86 -2.32 -7.72
C MET A 129 13.44 -3.34 -8.78
N ASN A 130 14.28 -3.59 -9.77
CA ASN A 130 14.00 -4.44 -10.92
C ASN A 130 12.76 -4.01 -11.75
N VAL A 131 12.42 -2.72 -11.64
CA VAL A 131 11.41 -2.01 -12.44
C VAL A 131 11.90 -0.57 -12.64
N PRO A 132 11.43 0.16 -13.67
CA PRO A 132 11.86 1.53 -13.93
C PRO A 132 11.44 2.47 -12.80
N GLY A 133 12.39 2.94 -12.00
CA GLY A 133 12.16 3.83 -10.88
C GLY A 133 11.88 5.27 -11.32
N LEU A 134 10.87 5.90 -10.73
CA LEU A 134 10.58 7.32 -10.92
C LEU A 134 11.42 8.18 -9.99
N ASN A 135 11.92 9.29 -10.52
CA ASN A 135 12.51 10.37 -9.72
C ASN A 135 11.38 11.18 -9.07
N VAL A 136 10.84 10.66 -7.98
CA VAL A 136 9.73 11.29 -7.24
C VAL A 136 10.12 12.64 -6.62
N TYR A 137 11.41 13.01 -6.66
CA TYR A 137 11.89 14.30 -6.16
C TYR A 137 11.79 15.41 -7.20
N HIS A 138 11.57 15.05 -8.48
CA HIS A 138 11.36 16.04 -9.54
C HIS A 138 9.99 16.72 -9.40
N PRO A 139 9.91 18.07 -9.41
CA PRO A 139 8.65 18.81 -9.16
C PRO A 139 7.49 18.40 -10.07
N GLU A 140 7.73 18.13 -11.35
CA GLU A 140 6.69 17.70 -12.28
C GLU A 140 6.18 16.28 -11.97
N VAL A 141 7.05 15.39 -11.51
CA VAL A 141 6.64 14.04 -11.07
C VAL A 141 5.83 14.14 -9.79
N GLN A 142 6.26 14.95 -8.82
CA GLN A 142 5.49 15.23 -7.59
C GLN A 142 4.09 15.78 -7.91
N LYS A 143 4.02 16.73 -8.85
CA LYS A 143 2.75 17.31 -9.30
C LYS A 143 1.82 16.24 -9.87
N MET A 144 2.32 15.35 -10.75
CA MET A 144 1.51 14.26 -11.32
C MET A 144 1.02 13.29 -10.23
N ILE A 145 1.86 12.98 -9.23
CA ILE A 145 1.47 12.15 -8.08
C ILE A 145 0.38 12.85 -7.26
N SER A 146 0.55 14.14 -6.95
CA SER A 146 -0.43 14.93 -6.20
C SER A 146 -1.78 15.03 -6.91
N GLU A 147 -1.77 15.25 -8.22
CA GLU A 147 -2.98 15.29 -9.05
C GLU A 147 -3.73 13.95 -8.99
N PHE A 148 -3.03 12.84 -9.13
CA PHE A 148 -3.58 11.48 -9.03
C PHE A 148 -4.21 11.22 -7.66
N LEU A 149 -3.51 11.51 -6.57
CA LEU A 149 -4.03 11.28 -5.22
C LEU A 149 -5.23 12.19 -4.93
N ASN A 150 -5.17 13.44 -5.35
CA ASN A 150 -6.28 14.38 -5.17
C ASN A 150 -7.50 14.00 -6.02
N GLU A 151 -7.31 13.41 -7.20
CA GLU A 151 -8.41 12.86 -7.99
C GLU A 151 -9.07 11.66 -7.27
N LEU A 152 -8.29 10.78 -6.64
CA LEU A 152 -8.82 9.68 -5.82
C LEU A 152 -9.60 10.20 -4.60
N VAL A 153 -9.13 11.28 -3.96
CA VAL A 153 -9.86 11.94 -2.87
C VAL A 153 -11.22 12.46 -3.36
N ASP A 154 -11.29 13.01 -4.58
CA ASP A 154 -12.58 13.48 -5.17
C ASP A 154 -13.55 12.32 -5.43
N LEU A 155 -13.05 11.10 -5.67
CA LEU A 155 -13.87 9.90 -5.80
C LEU A 155 -14.32 9.33 -4.44
N GLY A 156 -13.86 9.89 -3.32
CA GLY A 156 -14.26 9.48 -1.97
C GLY A 156 -13.24 8.60 -1.22
N VAL A 157 -12.03 8.43 -1.75
CA VAL A 157 -10.96 7.69 -1.07
C VAL A 157 -10.52 8.41 0.20
N MET A 158 -10.34 7.65 1.29
CA MET A 158 -10.01 8.16 2.61
C MET A 158 -8.61 7.77 3.12
N GLY A 159 -7.91 6.94 2.38
CA GLY A 159 -6.54 6.56 2.75
C GLY A 159 -5.73 6.02 1.59
N PHE A 160 -4.41 6.03 1.76
CA PHE A 160 -3.45 5.56 0.77
C PHE A 160 -2.40 4.66 1.40
N ARG A 161 -2.23 3.46 0.84
CA ARG A 161 -1.03 2.65 1.06
C ARG A 161 -0.04 3.02 -0.05
N PHE A 162 1.15 3.46 0.31
CA PHE A 162 2.21 3.74 -0.64
C PHE A 162 3.10 2.51 -0.78
N ASP A 163 3.05 1.91 -1.95
CA ASP A 163 3.91 0.80 -2.33
C ASP A 163 5.37 1.24 -2.34
N ALA A 164 6.26 0.35 -1.89
CA ALA A 164 7.71 0.60 -1.87
C ALA A 164 8.12 1.93 -1.22
N ALA A 165 7.39 2.42 -0.22
CA ALA A 165 7.68 3.69 0.45
C ALA A 165 9.12 3.75 1.01
N LYS A 166 9.69 2.60 1.39
CA LYS A 166 11.09 2.48 1.82
C LYS A 166 12.09 3.03 0.77
N SER A 167 11.73 2.99 -0.51
CA SER A 167 12.57 3.47 -1.62
C SER A 167 12.42 4.96 -1.91
N ILE A 168 11.73 5.70 -1.03
CA ILE A 168 11.58 7.16 -1.10
C ILE A 168 12.27 7.81 0.10
N GLY A 169 13.14 8.78 -0.18
CA GLY A 169 14.00 9.41 0.82
C GLY A 169 13.26 10.34 1.78
N LEU A 170 13.93 10.61 2.88
CA LEU A 170 13.48 11.39 4.03
C LEU A 170 14.18 12.76 4.11
N PRO A 171 13.66 13.74 4.84
CA PRO A 171 14.31 15.03 5.05
C PRO A 171 15.71 14.95 5.64
N SER A 172 16.00 14.03 6.55
CA SER A 172 17.35 13.79 7.06
C SER A 172 18.34 13.30 6.00
N GLU A 173 17.82 12.72 4.90
CA GLU A 173 18.56 12.26 3.73
C GLU A 173 18.64 13.32 2.63
N GLY A 174 18.07 14.52 2.87
CA GLY A 174 18.06 15.65 1.94
C GLY A 174 16.86 15.71 0.99
N TYR A 175 15.77 14.97 1.26
CA TYR A 175 14.60 14.93 0.39
C TYR A 175 13.33 15.40 1.11
N THR A 176 12.54 16.25 0.47
CA THR A 176 11.31 16.83 1.03
C THR A 176 10.02 16.20 0.49
N PHE A 177 10.12 15.07 -0.21
CA PHE A 177 8.97 14.46 -0.87
C PHE A 177 7.77 14.26 0.07
N TRP A 178 7.96 13.65 1.24
CA TRP A 178 6.85 13.33 2.14
C TRP A 178 6.13 14.57 2.70
N PRO A 179 6.83 15.58 3.27
CA PRO A 179 6.16 16.82 3.70
C PRO A 179 5.49 17.54 2.53
N ASP A 180 6.13 17.62 1.35
CA ASP A 180 5.57 18.30 0.18
C ASP A 180 4.30 17.58 -0.32
N LEU A 181 4.33 16.25 -0.38
CA LEU A 181 3.17 15.44 -0.75
C LEU A 181 2.00 15.70 0.18
N ILE A 182 2.21 15.60 1.50
CA ILE A 182 1.14 15.79 2.49
C ILE A 182 0.55 17.19 2.39
N TYR A 183 1.38 18.21 2.20
CA TYR A 183 0.94 19.59 2.02
C TYR A 183 0.10 19.78 0.74
N SER A 184 0.39 19.00 -0.32
CA SER A 184 -0.32 19.08 -1.61
C SER A 184 -1.69 18.40 -1.62
N LEU A 185 -2.00 17.57 -0.61
CA LEU A 185 -3.28 16.89 -0.52
C LEU A 185 -4.38 17.85 -0.09
N LYS A 186 -5.48 17.90 -0.84
CA LYS A 186 -6.59 18.82 -0.63
C LYS A 186 -7.51 18.47 0.55
N LYS A 187 -7.33 17.30 1.17
CA LYS A 187 -8.14 16.83 2.30
C LYS A 187 -7.25 16.48 3.49
N TRP A 188 -7.62 16.99 4.66
CA TRP A 188 -7.01 16.61 5.93
C TRP A 188 -7.66 15.34 6.49
N GLY A 189 -6.93 14.63 7.34
CA GLY A 189 -7.43 13.42 8.01
C GLY A 189 -7.43 12.17 7.14
N LEU A 190 -6.74 12.18 6.00
CA LEU A 190 -6.51 10.98 5.22
C LEU A 190 -5.60 10.01 5.98
N PHE A 191 -5.92 8.71 5.92
CA PHE A 191 -5.07 7.68 6.51
C PHE A 191 -3.93 7.33 5.53
N LEU A 192 -2.74 7.84 5.82
CA LEU A 192 -1.55 7.62 4.99
C LEU A 192 -0.65 6.58 5.65
N TYR A 193 -0.25 5.55 4.89
CA TYR A 193 0.69 4.55 5.35
C TYR A 193 1.57 4.04 4.22
N GLY A 194 2.82 3.79 4.52
CA GLY A 194 3.81 3.36 3.54
C GLY A 194 4.43 2.02 3.88
N GLU A 195 4.69 1.23 2.85
CA GLU A 195 5.41 -0.02 2.99
C GLU A 195 6.88 0.24 3.29
N VAL A 196 7.26 0.01 4.56
CA VAL A 196 8.63 0.18 5.09
C VAL A 196 9.05 -1.12 5.81
N ILE A 197 8.79 -2.24 5.16
CA ILE A 197 9.12 -3.57 5.70
C ILE A 197 10.64 -3.82 5.70
N PHE A 198 11.09 -4.64 6.64
CA PHE A 198 12.49 -5.01 6.84
C PHE A 198 13.44 -3.83 7.10
N GLU A 199 12.92 -2.63 7.46
CA GLU A 199 13.77 -1.54 7.95
C GLU A 199 14.16 -1.81 9.41
N LYS A 200 15.46 -1.80 9.69
CA LYS A 200 16.02 -2.09 11.02
C LYS A 200 16.31 -0.84 11.85
N SER A 201 16.52 0.31 11.18
CA SER A 201 16.88 1.56 11.83
C SER A 201 15.65 2.23 12.44
N GLN A 202 15.59 2.26 13.77
CA GLN A 202 14.50 2.96 14.48
C GLN A 202 14.49 4.47 14.20
N ASN A 203 15.63 5.10 13.93
CA ASN A 203 15.68 6.50 13.54
C ASN A 203 14.98 6.74 12.20
N VAL A 204 15.20 5.88 11.22
CA VAL A 204 14.52 5.92 9.90
C VAL A 204 13.03 5.68 10.06
N LEU A 205 12.63 4.68 10.84
CA LEU A 205 11.22 4.38 11.13
C LEU A 205 10.52 5.54 11.84
N ALA A 206 11.15 6.13 12.86
CA ALA A 206 10.63 7.27 13.59
C ALA A 206 10.49 8.52 12.69
N GLU A 207 11.36 8.69 11.72
CA GLU A 207 11.25 9.80 10.77
C GLU A 207 10.12 9.60 9.77
N TYR A 208 9.94 8.39 9.18
CA TYR A 208 8.74 8.08 8.39
C TYR A 208 7.46 8.33 9.19
N ALA A 209 7.45 7.94 10.47
CA ALA A 209 6.30 8.10 11.34
C ALA A 209 5.87 9.55 11.59
N LYS A 210 6.70 10.53 11.30
CA LYS A 210 6.31 11.97 11.31
C LYS A 210 5.34 12.31 10.19
N TYR A 211 5.39 11.59 9.07
CA TYR A 211 4.66 11.89 7.84
C TYR A 211 3.56 10.87 7.53
N ILE A 212 3.90 9.59 7.60
CA ILE A 212 3.00 8.48 7.26
C ILE A 212 3.05 7.41 8.34
N ASN A 213 2.02 6.57 8.45
CA ASN A 213 2.11 5.37 9.26
C ASN A 213 3.04 4.35 8.60
N VAL A 214 3.77 3.59 9.40
CA VAL A 214 4.79 2.64 8.94
C VAL A 214 4.17 1.25 8.86
N LEU A 215 4.01 0.73 7.63
CA LEU A 215 3.49 -0.61 7.39
C LEU A 215 4.63 -1.65 7.45
N GLY A 216 4.42 -2.68 8.26
CA GLY A 216 5.29 -3.86 8.35
C GLY A 216 6.46 -3.74 9.32
N SER A 217 6.63 -2.61 10.01
CA SER A 217 7.66 -2.41 11.03
C SER A 217 7.11 -1.70 12.27
N TYR A 218 7.66 -2.05 13.43
CA TYR A 218 7.27 -1.46 14.70
C TYR A 218 8.11 -0.22 15.01
N VAL A 219 7.44 0.91 15.28
CA VAL A 219 8.06 2.19 15.63
C VAL A 219 8.09 2.34 17.14
N ASN A 220 9.25 2.17 17.76
CA ASN A 220 9.40 2.14 19.22
C ASN A 220 8.96 3.45 19.89
N GLU A 221 9.35 4.59 19.32
CA GLU A 221 9.06 5.92 19.89
C GLU A 221 7.61 6.36 19.68
N ASN A 222 6.93 5.81 18.67
CA ASN A 222 5.54 6.15 18.35
C ASN A 222 4.77 4.92 17.84
N PRO A 223 4.39 3.99 18.73
CA PRO A 223 3.68 2.77 18.39
C PRO A 223 2.38 2.99 17.60
N ASN A 224 1.68 4.10 17.86
CA ASN A 224 0.44 4.48 17.15
C ASN A 224 0.63 4.70 15.65
N ARG A 225 1.87 4.89 15.23
CA ARG A 225 2.24 5.06 13.81
C ARG A 225 2.69 3.76 13.15
N SER A 226 2.62 2.64 13.86
CA SER A 226 2.91 1.31 13.32
C SER A 226 1.64 0.68 12.77
N VAL A 227 1.71 0.08 11.58
CA VAL A 227 0.68 -0.78 10.99
C VAL A 227 1.27 -2.17 10.84
N LEU A 228 0.83 -3.10 11.68
CA LEU A 228 1.39 -4.45 11.73
C LEU A 228 0.45 -5.46 11.05
N PHE A 229 1.00 -6.58 10.60
CA PHE A 229 0.23 -7.67 9.99
C PHE A 229 0.85 -9.03 10.28
N SER A 230 0.04 -10.06 10.33
CA SER A 230 0.48 -11.46 10.34
C SER A 230 0.61 -12.03 8.93
N GLU A 231 -0.16 -11.49 7.99
CA GLU A 231 -0.10 -11.82 6.57
C GLU A 231 -0.44 -10.59 5.72
N SER A 232 0.31 -10.40 4.63
CA SER A 232 -0.01 -9.48 3.54
C SER A 232 -0.24 -10.26 2.25
N HIS A 233 -0.65 -9.57 1.17
CA HIS A 233 -0.73 -10.18 -0.14
C HIS A 233 0.65 -10.68 -0.62
N ASP A 234 1.74 -9.96 -0.33
CA ASP A 234 3.10 -10.38 -0.67
C ASP A 234 3.48 -11.66 0.05
N SER A 235 3.27 -11.71 1.38
CA SER A 235 3.65 -12.87 2.17
C SER A 235 2.86 -14.13 1.85
N PHE A 236 1.67 -13.99 1.23
CA PHE A 236 0.82 -15.09 0.80
C PHE A 236 1.01 -15.45 -0.68
N LEU A 237 1.09 -14.46 -1.58
CA LEU A 237 1.05 -14.68 -3.03
C LEU A 237 2.42 -14.85 -3.67
N SER A 238 3.50 -14.33 -3.06
CA SER A 238 4.84 -14.42 -3.63
C SER A 238 5.37 -15.85 -3.70
N GLU A 239 6.12 -16.14 -4.76
CA GLU A 239 6.77 -17.44 -4.98
C GLU A 239 8.20 -17.50 -4.40
N ASP A 240 8.73 -16.36 -4.00
CA ASP A 240 10.06 -16.20 -3.41
C ASP A 240 10.06 -16.21 -1.87
N ALA A 241 11.14 -15.76 -1.26
CA ALA A 241 11.29 -15.69 0.18
C ALA A 241 10.27 -14.77 0.89
N LEU A 242 9.59 -13.87 0.14
CA LEU A 242 8.52 -13.04 0.70
C LEU A 242 7.24 -13.85 0.96
N GLY A 243 7.03 -14.97 0.26
CA GLY A 243 5.86 -15.85 0.38
C GLY A 243 5.83 -16.73 1.63
N TYR A 244 6.33 -16.27 2.77
CA TYR A 244 6.53 -17.07 3.99
C TYR A 244 5.23 -17.51 4.68
N THR A 245 4.08 -16.94 4.33
CA THR A 245 2.78 -17.37 4.88
C THR A 245 2.01 -18.32 3.97
N LYS A 246 2.48 -18.56 2.75
CA LYS A 246 1.81 -19.35 1.71
C LYS A 246 1.37 -20.75 2.16
N ASN A 247 2.16 -21.39 3.01
CA ASN A 247 1.91 -22.75 3.50
C ASN A 247 1.23 -22.79 4.88
N LYS A 248 0.88 -21.64 5.46
CA LYS A 248 0.16 -21.56 6.74
C LYS A 248 -1.33 -21.65 6.52
N SER A 249 -2.03 -22.32 7.41
CA SER A 249 -3.48 -22.34 7.42
C SER A 249 -4.03 -20.97 7.86
N SER A 250 -5.27 -20.68 7.46
CA SER A 250 -5.99 -19.47 7.90
C SER A 250 -6.08 -19.37 9.44
N GLU A 251 -6.21 -20.51 10.11
CA GLU A 251 -6.25 -20.58 11.57
C GLU A 251 -4.91 -20.18 12.21
N GLU A 252 -3.78 -20.65 11.67
CA GLU A 252 -2.45 -20.27 12.13
C GLU A 252 -2.22 -18.77 11.97
N ILE A 253 -2.54 -18.22 10.80
CA ILE A 253 -2.43 -16.77 10.53
C ILE A 253 -3.27 -15.95 11.51
N MET A 254 -4.50 -16.39 11.79
CA MET A 254 -5.37 -15.68 12.74
C MET A 254 -4.88 -15.79 14.19
N LYS A 255 -4.33 -16.93 14.60
CA LYS A 255 -3.69 -17.07 15.91
C LYS A 255 -2.50 -16.13 16.06
N GLU A 256 -1.67 -16.04 15.04
CA GLU A 256 -0.53 -15.10 14.99
C GLU A 256 -1.02 -13.66 15.07
N TYR A 257 -2.06 -13.30 14.31
CA TYR A 257 -2.69 -11.98 14.38
C TYR A 257 -3.19 -11.65 15.78
N CYS A 258 -3.94 -12.56 16.43
CA CYS A 258 -4.43 -12.35 17.80
C CYS A 258 -3.29 -12.20 18.81
N ALA A 259 -2.17 -12.91 18.61
CA ALA A 259 -0.98 -12.75 19.43
C ALA A 259 -0.31 -11.38 19.20
N LEU A 260 -0.21 -10.95 17.95
CA LEU A 260 0.33 -9.66 17.56
C LEU A 260 -0.46 -8.51 18.22
N VAL A 261 -1.80 -8.54 18.13
CA VAL A 261 -2.68 -7.55 18.76
C VAL A 261 -2.52 -7.51 20.28
N ARG A 262 -2.33 -8.67 20.93
CA ARG A 262 -2.12 -8.73 22.40
C ARG A 262 -0.78 -8.15 22.84
N ASN A 263 0.24 -8.31 22.03
CA ASN A 263 1.61 -7.94 22.38
C ASN A 263 1.96 -6.48 22.02
N HIS A 264 1.18 -5.86 21.14
CA HIS A 264 1.43 -4.50 20.66
C HIS A 264 0.22 -3.62 20.88
N GLU A 265 0.16 -3.02 22.08
CA GLU A 265 -0.84 -2.00 22.38
C GLU A 265 -0.50 -0.70 21.61
N ASN A 266 -1.53 0.07 21.28
CA ASN A 266 -1.40 1.33 20.55
C ASN A 266 -0.84 1.22 19.14
N THR A 267 -1.06 0.09 18.45
CA THR A 267 -0.73 -0.08 17.04
C THR A 267 -1.98 -0.29 16.19
N LEU A 268 -1.83 -0.08 14.89
CA LEU A 268 -2.86 -0.39 13.90
C LEU A 268 -2.56 -1.74 13.26
N PHE A 269 -3.59 -2.39 12.72
CA PHE A 269 -3.42 -3.70 12.14
C PHE A 269 -3.99 -3.79 10.74
N TYR A 270 -3.19 -4.33 9.84
CA TYR A 270 -3.62 -4.79 8.53
C TYR A 270 -3.82 -6.29 8.58
N ILE A 271 -4.92 -6.78 8.04
CA ILE A 271 -5.23 -8.20 7.97
C ILE A 271 -6.02 -8.52 6.70
N ARG A 272 -5.76 -9.68 6.13
CA ARG A 272 -6.59 -10.29 5.09
C ARG A 272 -7.66 -11.16 5.75
N PRO A 273 -8.96 -10.93 5.50
CA PRO A 273 -10.03 -11.73 6.09
C PRO A 273 -10.08 -13.15 5.49
N PHE A 274 -10.35 -14.15 6.33
CA PHE A 274 -10.48 -15.56 5.94
C PHE A 274 -11.85 -16.11 6.34
N ASP A 275 -12.60 -16.63 5.39
CA ASP A 275 -13.93 -17.16 5.64
C ASP A 275 -13.93 -18.39 6.55
N GLU A 276 -12.99 -19.32 6.36
CA GLU A 276 -12.84 -20.51 7.15
C GLU A 276 -12.52 -20.19 8.61
N THR A 277 -11.71 -19.17 8.83
CA THR A 277 -11.30 -18.72 10.17
C THR A 277 -12.50 -18.27 11.00
N TRP A 278 -13.45 -17.55 10.38
CA TRP A 278 -14.65 -17.07 11.06
C TRP A 278 -15.64 -18.16 11.44
N LYS A 279 -15.47 -19.39 10.92
CA LYS A 279 -16.24 -20.56 11.33
C LYS A 279 -15.75 -21.13 12.66
N ASN A 280 -14.53 -20.78 13.11
CA ASN A 280 -14.00 -21.20 14.40
C ASN A 280 -14.39 -20.22 15.51
N PRO A 281 -15.27 -20.58 16.47
CA PRO A 281 -15.76 -19.68 17.50
C PRO A 281 -14.66 -19.11 18.39
N GLN A 282 -13.62 -19.90 18.71
CA GLN A 282 -12.52 -19.47 19.59
C GLN A 282 -11.64 -18.40 18.91
N ILE A 283 -11.38 -18.56 17.62
CA ILE A 283 -10.62 -17.57 16.84
C ILE A 283 -11.43 -16.29 16.68
N LYS A 284 -12.73 -16.39 16.38
CA LYS A 284 -13.64 -15.25 16.30
C LYS A 284 -13.66 -14.46 17.61
N GLU A 285 -13.84 -15.13 18.74
CA GLU A 285 -13.84 -14.50 20.06
C GLU A 285 -12.50 -13.82 20.38
N ALA A 286 -11.38 -14.48 20.09
CA ALA A 286 -10.05 -13.91 20.29
C ALA A 286 -9.84 -12.63 19.45
N HIS A 287 -10.29 -12.63 18.19
CA HIS A 287 -10.21 -11.44 17.33
C HIS A 287 -11.12 -10.31 17.84
N GLU A 288 -12.37 -10.59 18.19
CA GLU A 288 -13.28 -9.59 18.76
C GLU A 288 -12.74 -8.96 20.04
N ASN A 289 -12.12 -9.75 20.91
CA ASN A 289 -11.49 -9.25 22.13
C ASN A 289 -10.25 -8.40 21.84
N ALA A 290 -9.47 -8.77 20.82
CA ALA A 290 -8.34 -7.98 20.37
C ALA A 290 -8.79 -6.62 19.80
N LEU A 291 -9.83 -6.58 18.96
CA LEU A 291 -10.39 -5.35 18.40
C LEU A 291 -10.96 -4.40 19.47
N LYS A 292 -11.62 -4.93 20.52
CA LYS A 292 -12.12 -4.08 21.62
C LYS A 292 -11.00 -3.32 22.32
N ARG A 293 -9.80 -3.89 22.38
CA ARG A 293 -8.62 -3.22 22.95
C ARG A 293 -8.09 -2.12 22.03
N VAL A 294 -7.99 -2.40 20.73
CA VAL A 294 -7.50 -1.43 19.71
C VAL A 294 -8.44 -0.24 19.58
N ARG A 295 -9.76 -0.46 19.57
CA ARG A 295 -10.76 0.61 19.45
C ARG A 295 -10.82 1.57 20.64
N LYS A 296 -10.33 1.19 21.82
CA LYS A 296 -10.30 2.07 23.00
C LYS A 296 -9.22 3.16 22.88
N ILE A 297 -8.43 3.14 21.83
CA ILE A 297 -7.27 4.00 21.62
C ILE A 297 -7.51 4.98 20.47
N ALA A 298 -8.57 4.79 19.68
CA ALA A 298 -8.95 5.66 18.56
C ALA A 298 -9.67 6.94 19.03
#